data_70d1ea8bd5516254590a5f5610ab666b
#
_entry.id   70d1ea8bd5516254590a5f5610ab666b
#
_cell.length_a   1.000
_cell.length_b   1.000
_cell.length_c   1.000
_cell.angle_alpha   90.00
_cell.angle_beta   90.00
_cell.angle_gamma   90.00
#
_symmetry.space_group_name_H-M   'P 1'
#
loop_
_entity.id
_entity.type
_entity.pdbx_description
1 polymer ?
#
loop_
_entity_poly.entity_id
_entity_poly.type
_entity_poly.pdbx_seq_one_letter_code
_entity_poly.pdbx_strand_id
1 'polypeptide(L)'
;MSRFRVLQFNMQFGQCWDDACPDRAPVRLDLTIDEIRRHEADIVLLQEVEQAQPEGRQVVPPPNYTRLRAAFPGYHGWFSYPRADARELPFGIGLAILSRTELEECTRLDLPS
;
A
#
# COMPACT_ATOMS: atom_id res chain seq x y z
N MET A 1 -30.49 -2.22 4.06
CA MET A 1 -29.30 -2.89 4.61
C MET A 1 -28.07 -2.37 3.89
N SER A 2 -27.12 -1.88 4.67
CA SER A 2 -25.88 -1.37 4.12
C SER A 2 -24.97 -2.52 3.72
N ARG A 3 -24.30 -2.37 2.57
CA ARG A 3 -23.28 -3.30 2.13
C ARG A 3 -21.92 -2.60 2.21
N PHE A 4 -20.94 -3.30 2.72
CA PHE A 4 -19.56 -2.84 2.69
C PHE A 4 -18.77 -3.66 1.68
N ARG A 5 -17.99 -2.95 0.88
CA ARG A 5 -17.01 -3.59 0.01
C ARG A 5 -15.64 -3.39 0.62
N VAL A 6 -14.95 -4.49 0.85
CA VAL A 6 -13.58 -4.46 1.34
C VAL A 6 -12.69 -5.03 0.26
N LEU A 7 -11.73 -4.23 -0.16
CA LEU A 7 -10.69 -4.67 -1.09
C LEU A 7 -9.40 -4.89 -0.31
N GLN A 8 -8.86 -6.09 -0.39
CA GLN A 8 -7.54 -6.39 0.12
C GLN A 8 -6.62 -6.63 -1.07
N PHE A 9 -5.46 -5.99 -1.06
CA PHE A 9 -4.62 -6.01 -2.24
C PHE A 9 -3.15 -5.87 -1.84
N ASN A 10 -2.34 -6.87 -2.24
CA ASN A 10 -0.89 -6.77 -2.15
C ASN A 10 -0.43 -6.07 -3.42
N MET A 11 -0.03 -4.81 -3.30
CA MET A 11 0.21 -3.99 -4.47
C MET A 11 1.65 -4.04 -4.99
N GLN A 12 2.54 -4.69 -4.27
CA GLN A 12 3.96 -4.80 -4.67
C GLN A 12 4.51 -3.44 -5.14
N PHE A 13 4.30 -2.40 -4.33
CA PHE A 13 4.70 -1.00 -4.59
C PHE A 13 4.37 -0.52 -6.02
N GLY A 14 3.30 -1.04 -6.62
CA GLY A 14 2.86 -0.68 -7.96
C GLY A 14 3.55 -1.44 -9.08
N GLN A 15 4.33 -2.47 -8.75
CA GLN A 15 5.01 -3.26 -9.76
C GLN A 15 4.01 -4.08 -10.57
N CYS A 16 4.12 -4.01 -11.90
CA CYS A 16 3.29 -4.76 -12.81
C CYS A 16 4.08 -5.95 -13.36
N TRP A 17 3.43 -7.10 -13.35
CA TRP A 17 4.05 -8.30 -13.89
C TRP A 17 4.15 -8.19 -15.42
N ASP A 18 5.29 -8.59 -15.95
CA ASP A 18 5.51 -8.66 -17.39
C ASP A 18 5.92 -10.09 -17.75
N ASP A 19 5.01 -10.84 -18.40
CA ASP A 19 5.24 -12.22 -18.78
C ASP A 19 6.41 -12.38 -19.75
N ALA A 20 6.64 -11.39 -20.60
CA ALA A 20 7.73 -11.42 -21.57
C ALA A 20 9.08 -11.17 -20.91
N CYS A 21 9.12 -10.34 -19.87
CA CYS A 21 10.35 -9.96 -19.19
C CYS A 21 10.10 -9.84 -17.67
N PRO A 22 9.94 -10.97 -16.96
CA PRO A 22 9.60 -10.93 -15.54
C PRO A 22 10.64 -10.20 -14.69
N ASP A 23 11.89 -10.19 -15.10
CA ASP A 23 12.96 -9.49 -14.38
C ASP A 23 12.90 -7.97 -14.55
N ARG A 24 12.05 -7.49 -15.43
CA ARG A 24 11.92 -6.07 -15.75
C ARG A 24 10.54 -5.51 -15.45
N ALA A 25 9.81 -6.18 -14.56
CA ALA A 25 8.47 -5.74 -14.22
C ALA A 25 8.50 -4.26 -13.80
N PRO A 26 7.88 -3.36 -14.58
CA PRO A 26 7.94 -1.93 -14.28
C PRO A 26 7.05 -1.55 -13.12
N VAL A 27 7.40 -0.47 -12.45
CA VAL A 27 6.54 0.13 -11.44
C VAL A 27 5.58 1.10 -12.12
N ARG A 28 4.29 0.80 -12.06
CA ARG A 28 3.22 1.60 -12.67
C ARG A 28 2.12 1.85 -11.65
N LEU A 29 2.36 2.79 -10.76
CA LEU A 29 1.41 3.08 -9.69
C LEU A 29 0.06 3.58 -10.23
N ASP A 30 0.06 4.23 -11.40
CA ASP A 30 -1.17 4.66 -12.06
C ASP A 30 -2.11 3.50 -12.35
N LEU A 31 -1.58 2.33 -12.74
CA LEU A 31 -2.38 1.15 -13.00
C LEU A 31 -2.95 0.57 -11.70
N THR A 32 -2.15 0.61 -10.63
CA THR A 32 -2.62 0.20 -9.29
C THR A 32 -3.78 1.08 -8.83
N ILE A 33 -3.64 2.38 -9.00
CA ILE A 33 -4.69 3.35 -8.65
C ILE A 33 -5.97 3.07 -9.43
N ASP A 34 -5.84 2.84 -10.74
CA ASP A 34 -7.01 2.53 -11.59
C ASP A 34 -7.70 1.26 -11.15
N GLU A 35 -6.93 0.23 -10.79
CA GLU A 35 -7.49 -1.04 -10.32
C GLU A 35 -8.24 -0.86 -9.00
N ILE A 36 -7.68 -0.12 -8.06
CA ILE A 36 -8.34 0.18 -6.79
C ILE A 36 -9.63 0.96 -7.04
N ARG A 37 -9.56 1.99 -7.88
CA ARG A 37 -10.71 2.84 -8.18
C ARG A 37 -11.86 2.05 -8.79
N ARG A 38 -11.54 1.08 -9.63
CA ARG A 38 -12.53 0.26 -10.32
C ARG A 38 -13.43 -0.53 -9.36
N HIS A 39 -12.91 -0.91 -8.21
CA HIS A 39 -13.65 -1.71 -7.24
C HIS A 39 -14.59 -0.91 -6.37
N GLU A 40 -14.46 0.40 -6.31
CA GLU A 40 -15.31 1.28 -5.50
C GLU A 40 -15.52 0.76 -4.08
N ALA A 41 -14.42 0.33 -3.44
CA ALA A 41 -14.47 -0.26 -2.11
C ALA A 41 -14.72 0.80 -1.04
N ASP A 42 -15.39 0.41 0.03
CA ASP A 42 -15.56 1.27 1.21
C ASP A 42 -14.31 1.27 2.06
N ILE A 43 -13.61 0.15 2.10
CA ILE A 43 -12.36 -0.02 2.83
C ILE A 43 -11.37 -0.71 1.91
N VAL A 44 -10.17 -0.14 1.84
CA VAL A 44 -9.07 -0.70 1.05
C VAL A 44 -7.91 -1.01 1.99
N LEU A 45 -7.50 -2.27 2.01
CA LEU A 45 -6.39 -2.76 2.83
C LEU A 45 -5.23 -3.11 1.90
N LEU A 46 -4.15 -2.38 2.01
CA LEU A 46 -3.01 -2.50 1.10
C LEU A 46 -1.78 -3.01 1.83
N GLN A 47 -1.11 -3.98 1.23
CA GLN A 47 0.19 -4.48 1.68
C GLN A 47 1.25 -4.11 0.64
N GLU A 48 2.51 -4.08 1.08
CA GLU A 48 3.67 -3.78 0.24
C GLU A 48 3.46 -2.47 -0.53
N VAL A 49 3.11 -1.43 0.20
CA VAL A 49 2.78 -0.14 -0.39
C VAL A 49 4.03 0.56 -0.93
N GLU A 50 5.14 0.48 -0.19
CA GLU A 50 6.38 1.18 -0.53
C GLU A 50 7.46 0.20 -0.94
N GLN A 51 8.37 0.67 -1.76
CA GLN A 51 9.54 -0.10 -2.17
C GLN A 51 10.52 -0.18 -1.00
N ALA A 52 11.07 -1.39 -0.76
CA ALA A 52 12.10 -1.56 0.25
C ALA A 52 13.36 -0.79 -0.15
N GLN A 53 14.01 -0.16 0.82
CA GLN A 53 15.25 0.58 0.62
C GLN A 53 16.40 -0.15 1.31
N PRO A 54 17.64 0.05 0.82
CA PRO A 54 18.81 -0.56 1.45
C PRO A 54 18.90 -0.23 2.95
N GLU A 55 19.34 -1.20 3.73
CA GLU A 55 19.57 -1.08 5.17
C GLU A 55 18.31 -0.77 5.98
N GLY A 56 17.13 -1.15 5.43
CA GLY A 56 15.86 -0.92 6.10
C GLY A 56 15.44 0.55 6.15
N ARG A 57 16.07 1.40 5.35
CA ARG A 57 15.76 2.83 5.34
C ARG A 57 14.32 3.05 4.88
N GLN A 58 13.62 3.92 5.59
CA GLN A 58 12.23 4.27 5.29
C GLN A 58 12.17 5.71 4.80
N VAL A 59 11.52 5.92 3.65
CA VAL A 59 11.38 7.25 3.06
C VAL A 59 10.18 7.94 3.69
N VAL A 60 10.39 9.17 4.18
CA VAL A 60 9.32 9.96 4.82
C VAL A 60 9.27 11.33 4.17
N PRO A 61 8.11 11.77 3.66
CA PRO A 61 6.85 11.03 3.62
C PRO A 61 6.89 9.86 2.65
N PRO A 62 6.09 8.80 2.89
CA PRO A 62 6.08 7.64 2.02
C PRO A 62 5.52 8.01 0.63
N PRO A 63 6.31 7.84 -0.44
CA PRO A 63 5.94 8.40 -1.75
C PRO A 63 4.71 7.76 -2.39
N ASN A 64 4.59 6.43 -2.36
CA ASN A 64 3.44 5.77 -2.97
C ASN A 64 2.16 6.05 -2.19
N TYR A 65 2.23 6.00 -0.86
CA TYR A 65 1.09 6.33 -0.03
C TYR A 65 0.62 7.76 -0.27
N THR A 66 1.56 8.70 -0.41
CA THR A 66 1.24 10.10 -0.69
C THR A 66 0.46 10.23 -2.00
N ARG A 67 0.89 9.51 -3.04
CA ARG A 67 0.20 9.51 -4.33
C ARG A 67 -1.18 8.85 -4.23
N LEU A 68 -1.30 7.77 -3.45
CA LEU A 68 -2.59 7.13 -3.22
C LEU A 68 -3.56 8.07 -2.53
N ARG A 69 -3.11 8.80 -1.51
CA ARG A 69 -3.95 9.77 -0.82
C ARG A 69 -4.43 10.87 -1.76
N ALA A 70 -3.56 11.36 -2.62
CA ALA A 70 -3.92 12.39 -3.60
C ALA A 70 -4.93 11.87 -4.62
N ALA A 71 -4.85 10.59 -4.99
CA ALA A 71 -5.75 9.98 -5.96
C ALA A 71 -7.13 9.68 -5.38
N PHE A 72 -7.24 9.53 -4.05
CA PHE A 72 -8.49 9.17 -3.37
C PHE A 72 -8.83 10.20 -2.27
N PRO A 73 -9.13 11.44 -2.66
CA PRO A 73 -9.37 12.51 -1.68
C PRO A 73 -10.62 12.29 -0.82
N GLY A 74 -11.57 11.45 -1.28
CA GLY A 74 -12.76 11.11 -0.50
C GLY A 74 -12.53 10.03 0.55
N TYR A 75 -11.31 9.52 0.69
CA TYR A 75 -10.99 8.48 1.65
C TYR A 75 -10.14 9.04 2.79
N HIS A 76 -10.37 8.52 3.99
CA HIS A 76 -9.48 8.71 5.13
C HIS A 76 -8.37 7.67 5.02
N GLY A 77 -7.16 8.02 5.42
CA GLY A 77 -6.03 7.14 5.26
C GLY A 77 -5.21 6.96 6.52
N TRP A 78 -4.59 5.79 6.62
CA TRP A 78 -3.61 5.47 7.65
C TRP A 78 -2.51 4.64 7.01
N PHE A 79 -1.27 4.91 7.41
CA PHE A 79 -0.11 4.21 6.86
C PHE A 79 0.85 3.85 7.99
N SER A 80 1.49 2.69 7.87
CA SER A 80 2.49 2.26 8.82
C SER A 80 3.63 1.56 8.10
N TYR A 81 4.86 2.01 8.38
CA TYR A 81 6.05 1.24 8.03
C TYR A 81 6.24 0.13 9.06
N PRO A 82 6.89 -0.98 8.66
CA PRO A 82 7.34 -1.97 9.62
C PRO A 82 8.44 -1.38 10.49
N ARG A 83 8.78 -2.08 11.58
CA ARG A 83 9.95 -1.69 12.39
C ARG A 83 11.17 -1.62 11.48
N ALA A 84 11.96 -0.55 11.60
CA ALA A 84 13.18 -0.42 10.83
C ALA A 84 14.10 -1.60 11.11
N ASP A 85 14.61 -2.23 10.06
CA ASP A 85 15.48 -3.40 10.16
C ASP A 85 16.62 -3.22 9.17
N ALA A 86 17.86 -3.45 9.64
CA ALA A 86 19.04 -3.37 8.79
C ALA A 86 19.09 -4.48 7.73
N ARG A 87 18.32 -5.55 7.92
CA ARG A 87 18.22 -6.61 6.92
C ARG A 87 17.37 -6.15 5.77
N GLU A 88 17.90 -6.23 4.58
CA GLU A 88 17.14 -5.87 3.39
C GLU A 88 16.07 -6.92 3.11
N LEU A 89 14.85 -6.43 2.90
CA LEU A 89 13.81 -7.27 2.36
C LEU A 89 13.75 -6.99 0.85
N PRO A 90 13.79 -8.05 0.02
CA PRO A 90 13.71 -7.86 -1.43
C PRO A 90 12.32 -7.46 -1.91
N PHE A 91 11.39 -7.31 -1.00
CA PHE A 91 9.99 -7.04 -1.32
C PHE A 91 9.55 -5.66 -0.82
N GLY A 92 8.40 -5.24 -1.27
CA GLY A 92 7.80 -4.01 -0.81
C GLY A 92 7.45 -4.07 0.68
N ILE A 93 7.32 -2.92 1.29
CA ILE A 93 7.02 -2.76 2.71
C ILE A 93 5.87 -1.79 2.91
N GLY A 94 5.39 -1.72 4.13
CA GLY A 94 4.35 -0.77 4.50
C GLY A 94 2.94 -1.31 4.34
N LEU A 95 2.09 -0.88 5.25
CA LEU A 95 0.66 -1.21 5.25
C LEU A 95 -0.13 0.09 5.16
N ALA A 96 -1.19 0.09 4.37
CA ALA A 96 -2.06 1.24 4.28
C ALA A 96 -3.52 0.83 4.37
N ILE A 97 -4.32 1.71 4.96
CA ILE A 97 -5.76 1.58 5.01
C ILE A 97 -6.34 2.85 4.41
N LEU A 98 -7.24 2.70 3.45
CA LEU A 98 -8.06 3.79 2.95
C LEU A 98 -9.51 3.45 3.27
N SER A 99 -10.26 4.41 3.82
CA SER A 99 -11.63 4.17 4.25
C SER A 99 -12.49 5.38 3.93
N ARG A 100 -13.70 5.13 3.43
CA ARG A 100 -14.68 6.20 3.23
C ARG A 100 -15.22 6.74 4.54
N THR A 101 -15.14 5.95 5.62
CA THR A 101 -15.52 6.38 6.95
C THR A 101 -14.30 6.78 7.75
N GLU A 102 -14.49 7.64 8.74
CA GLU A 102 -13.41 8.10 9.59
C GLU A 102 -12.74 6.93 10.32
N LEU A 103 -11.42 6.97 10.40
CA LEU A 103 -10.61 5.97 11.11
C LEU A 103 -10.29 6.49 12.51
N GLU A 104 -10.46 5.63 13.52
CA GLU A 104 -10.18 5.96 14.91
C GLU A 104 -9.16 4.96 15.46
N GLU A 105 -8.30 5.43 16.35
CA GLU A 105 -7.37 4.60 17.12
C GLU A 105 -6.56 3.61 16.27
N CYS A 106 -6.00 4.10 15.18
CA CYS A 106 -5.14 3.27 14.34
C CYS A 106 -3.82 3.01 15.03
N THR A 107 -3.46 1.74 15.15
CA THR A 107 -2.19 1.34 15.73
C THR A 107 -1.64 0.12 14.99
N ARG A 108 -0.32 -0.03 15.06
CA ARG A 108 0.34 -1.20 14.49
C ARG A 108 0.71 -2.17 15.60
N LEU A 109 0.38 -3.43 15.38
CA LEU A 109 0.77 -4.51 16.27
C LEU A 109 1.69 -5.45 15.50
N ASP A 110 2.93 -5.59 15.99
CA ASP A 110 3.87 -6.53 15.39
C ASP A 110 3.76 -7.87 16.11
N LEU A 111 3.67 -8.93 15.31
CA LEU A 111 3.60 -10.28 15.87
C LEU A 111 4.99 -10.70 16.36
N PRO A 112 5.07 -11.45 17.46
CA PRO A 112 6.35 -11.97 17.91
C PRO A 112 6.92 -12.94 16.87
N SER A 113 8.23 -12.87 16.70
CA SER A 113 8.97 -13.72 15.75
C SER A 113 9.46 -15.00 16.42
#